data_b7e09d659deb30e3774b25ecc04b84a0
#
_entry.id   b7e09d659deb30e3774b25ecc04b84a0
#
_cell.length_a   1.000
_cell.length_b   1.000
_cell.length_c   1.000
_cell.angle_alpha   90.00
_cell.angle_beta   90.00
_cell.angle_gamma   90.00
#
_symmetry.space_group_name_H-M   'P 1'
#
loop_
_entity.id
_entity.type
_entity.pdbx_description
1 polymer ?
#
loop_
_entity_poly.entity_id
_entity_poly.type
_entity_poly.pdbx_seq_one_letter_code
_entity_poly.pdbx_strand_id
1 'polypeptide(L)'
;AAVQAYARSGGSIWRLTFILCMITAVFSALLDNVTTILLIVPVTIQICKVLDLEPVPLIIAEVMFSNIGGAATQIGDPPNIIIGAQLSSQSLSGTVLEADSIGFTDFIIHVAPAVLIAMVPAFWLLRIIEKPGLSGYRRRNVDLLKIQYGIKDAELLKKSGAILIVVILLFFAHSQISHPLSSVAVIALVGAVVMLLVTSPHHVEGPLESVEWTTIIFFAGLFIMIHGLEFMGLIEMIADLISDTVSKASENNREMVAILLLLWVSAIASAFIDNIPYTATMVPVVIELASDETLGLHLGPLAWALALGACLGGNGTIIGASANVVAAGLAEESGNDIS
;
A
#
# COMPACT_ATOMS: atom_id res chain seq x y z
N ALA A 1 -18.90 -4.42 -6.68
CA ALA A 1 -18.29 -5.19 -5.58
C ALA A 1 -19.08 -4.97 -4.29
N ALA A 2 -19.17 -3.76 -3.71
CA ALA A 2 -19.76 -3.51 -2.38
C ALA A 2 -21.26 -3.86 -2.26
N VAL A 3 -22.10 -3.58 -3.28
CA VAL A 3 -23.51 -3.98 -3.30
C VAL A 3 -23.67 -5.51 -3.34
N GLN A 4 -22.76 -6.20 -4.03
CA GLN A 4 -22.73 -7.67 -4.02
C GLN A 4 -22.24 -8.23 -2.68
N ALA A 5 -21.32 -7.53 -2.01
CA ALA A 5 -20.87 -7.84 -0.66
C ALA A 5 -22.05 -7.84 0.32
N TYR A 6 -22.87 -6.78 0.28
CA TYR A 6 -24.08 -6.74 1.10
C TYR A 6 -25.06 -7.89 0.78
N ALA A 7 -25.31 -8.16 -0.50
CA ALA A 7 -26.19 -9.28 -0.87
C ALA A 7 -25.67 -10.63 -0.34
N ARG A 8 -24.35 -10.84 -0.33
CA ARG A 8 -23.72 -12.06 0.19
C ARG A 8 -23.64 -12.09 1.73
N SER A 9 -23.67 -10.94 2.40
CA SER A 9 -23.63 -10.87 3.87
C SER A 9 -24.87 -11.47 4.56
N GLY A 10 -25.96 -11.63 3.83
CA GLY A 10 -27.24 -12.09 4.38
C GLY A 10 -27.85 -11.13 5.41
N GLY A 11 -27.41 -9.88 5.43
CA GLY A 11 -27.83 -8.84 6.37
C GLY A 11 -27.01 -8.76 7.65
N SER A 12 -26.01 -9.61 7.84
CA SER A 12 -25.08 -9.52 8.96
C SER A 12 -24.05 -8.42 8.72
N ILE A 13 -23.95 -7.44 9.63
CA ILE A 13 -23.01 -6.32 9.51
C ILE A 13 -21.56 -6.83 9.58
N TRP A 14 -21.24 -7.78 10.47
CA TRP A 14 -19.91 -8.36 10.55
C TRP A 14 -19.46 -9.08 9.27
N ARG A 15 -20.38 -9.80 8.63
CA ARG A 15 -20.07 -10.44 7.33
C ARG A 15 -19.87 -9.40 6.24
N LEU A 16 -20.65 -8.33 6.27
CA LEU A 16 -20.49 -7.21 5.35
C LEU A 16 -19.11 -6.57 5.54
N THR A 17 -18.76 -6.20 6.78
CA THR A 17 -17.45 -5.63 7.13
C THR A 17 -16.30 -6.55 6.68
N PHE A 18 -16.38 -7.84 7.00
CA PHE A 18 -15.35 -8.80 6.56
C PHE A 18 -15.17 -8.83 5.04
N ILE A 19 -16.29 -8.90 4.29
CA ILE A 19 -16.22 -8.94 2.83
C ILE A 19 -15.67 -7.63 2.27
N LEU A 20 -16.08 -6.49 2.82
CA LEU A 20 -15.58 -5.18 2.41
C LEU A 20 -14.08 -5.05 2.71
N CYS A 21 -13.63 -5.39 3.92
CA CYS A 21 -12.21 -5.43 4.29
C CYS A 21 -11.38 -6.28 3.32
N MET A 22 -11.85 -7.49 3.00
CA MET A 22 -11.13 -8.38 2.08
C MET A 22 -11.11 -7.85 0.65
N ILE A 23 -12.21 -7.25 0.19
CA ILE A 23 -12.24 -6.59 -1.12
C ILE A 23 -11.25 -5.42 -1.14
N THR A 24 -11.29 -4.57 -0.13
CA THR A 24 -10.38 -3.42 0.01
C THR A 24 -8.92 -3.86 0.02
N ALA A 25 -8.59 -4.88 0.81
CA ALA A 25 -7.22 -5.41 0.87
C ALA A 25 -6.74 -5.95 -0.49
N VAL A 26 -7.58 -6.70 -1.20
CA VAL A 26 -7.23 -7.22 -2.54
C VAL A 26 -7.09 -6.10 -3.57
N PHE A 27 -7.98 -5.11 -3.55
CA PHE A 27 -7.85 -3.97 -4.45
C PHE A 27 -6.61 -3.15 -4.14
N SER A 28 -6.32 -2.90 -2.86
CA SER A 28 -5.13 -2.16 -2.45
C SER A 28 -3.83 -2.89 -2.76
N ALA A 29 -3.82 -4.21 -2.78
CA ALA A 29 -2.65 -4.97 -3.22
C ALA A 29 -2.36 -4.83 -4.74
N LEU A 30 -3.37 -4.48 -5.54
CA LEU A 30 -3.26 -4.39 -7.02
C LEU A 30 -3.31 -2.95 -7.55
N LEU A 31 -3.90 -2.05 -6.77
CA LEU A 31 -3.94 -0.60 -6.96
C LEU A 31 -3.24 0.01 -5.74
N ASP A 32 -2.99 1.30 -5.73
CA ASP A 32 -2.51 1.93 -4.49
C ASP A 32 -3.63 2.07 -3.43
N ASN A 33 -3.23 2.25 -2.18
CA ASN A 33 -4.15 2.33 -1.04
C ASN A 33 -5.04 3.58 -1.12
N VAL A 34 -4.55 4.72 -1.61
CA VAL A 34 -5.31 5.98 -1.76
C VAL A 34 -6.41 5.81 -2.81
N THR A 35 -6.06 5.34 -4.01
CA THR A 35 -7.02 5.06 -5.08
C THR A 35 -8.08 4.07 -4.64
N THR A 36 -7.70 3.04 -3.89
CA THR A 36 -8.63 2.05 -3.36
C THR A 36 -9.64 2.70 -2.42
N ILE A 37 -9.21 3.57 -1.51
CA ILE A 37 -10.09 4.29 -0.58
C ILE A 37 -11.02 5.25 -1.31
N LEU A 38 -10.50 6.00 -2.28
CA LEU A 38 -11.33 6.90 -3.12
C LEU A 38 -12.46 6.16 -3.86
N LEU A 39 -12.23 4.90 -4.24
CA LEU A 39 -13.22 4.08 -4.94
C LEU A 39 -14.24 3.41 -3.98
N ILE A 40 -13.80 2.96 -2.80
CA ILE A 40 -14.63 2.11 -1.93
C ILE A 40 -15.42 2.92 -0.92
N VAL A 41 -14.81 3.90 -0.25
CA VAL A 41 -15.43 4.67 0.83
C VAL A 41 -16.73 5.38 0.40
N PRO A 42 -16.82 6.06 -0.76
CA PRO A 42 -18.08 6.69 -1.18
C PRO A 42 -19.23 5.68 -1.33
N VAL A 43 -18.92 4.47 -1.80
CA VAL A 43 -19.94 3.42 -1.94
C VAL A 43 -20.37 2.87 -0.58
N THR A 44 -19.42 2.70 0.34
CA THR A 44 -19.67 2.27 1.72
C THR A 44 -20.55 3.27 2.46
N ILE A 45 -20.27 4.58 2.33
CA ILE A 45 -21.12 5.63 2.90
C ILE A 45 -22.56 5.53 2.38
N GLN A 46 -22.77 5.28 1.09
CA GLN A 46 -24.11 5.11 0.54
C GLN A 46 -24.80 3.83 1.03
N ILE A 47 -24.06 2.73 1.17
CA ILE A 47 -24.58 1.52 1.77
C ILE A 47 -25.03 1.78 3.22
N CYS A 48 -24.21 2.48 4.00
CA CYS A 48 -24.54 2.83 5.38
C CYS A 48 -25.79 3.70 5.48
N LYS A 49 -25.95 4.71 4.61
CA LYS A 49 -27.16 5.53 4.52
C LYS A 49 -28.42 4.69 4.26
N VAL A 50 -28.38 3.73 3.34
CA VAL A 50 -29.52 2.85 3.05
C VAL A 50 -29.81 1.91 4.20
N LEU A 51 -28.77 1.43 4.90
CA LEU A 51 -28.93 0.47 6.00
C LEU A 51 -29.20 1.15 7.34
N ASP A 52 -29.18 2.50 7.39
CA ASP A 52 -29.29 3.26 8.63
C ASP A 52 -28.20 2.85 9.64
N LEU A 53 -26.95 2.90 9.16
CA LEU A 53 -25.72 2.58 9.90
C LEU A 53 -24.84 3.79 9.94
N GLU A 54 -24.08 3.92 11.02
CA GLU A 54 -22.97 4.86 11.12
C GLU A 54 -21.81 4.38 10.24
N PRO A 55 -21.29 5.20 9.29
CA PRO A 55 -20.29 4.76 8.34
C PRO A 55 -18.86 4.71 8.92
N VAL A 56 -18.54 5.51 9.94
CA VAL A 56 -17.19 5.68 10.49
C VAL A 56 -16.53 4.34 10.87
N PRO A 57 -17.18 3.40 11.59
CA PRO A 57 -16.56 2.12 11.93
C PRO A 57 -16.21 1.27 10.70
N LEU A 58 -17.03 1.32 9.63
CA LEU A 58 -16.74 0.62 8.39
C LEU A 58 -15.59 1.27 7.62
N ILE A 59 -15.55 2.60 7.58
CA ILE A 59 -14.48 3.36 6.92
C ILE A 59 -13.14 3.08 7.60
N ILE A 60 -13.09 3.12 8.93
CA ILE A 60 -11.87 2.78 9.69
C ILE A 60 -11.42 1.35 9.36
N ALA A 61 -12.35 0.41 9.30
CA ALA A 61 -12.05 -0.97 8.95
C ALA A 61 -11.47 -1.09 7.52
N GLU A 62 -12.05 -0.40 6.55
CA GLU A 62 -11.61 -0.41 5.15
C GLU A 62 -10.23 0.24 5.01
N VAL A 63 -9.98 1.37 5.66
CA VAL A 63 -8.68 2.06 5.67
C VAL A 63 -7.59 1.17 6.24
N MET A 64 -7.85 0.57 7.41
CA MET A 64 -6.90 -0.34 8.03
C MET A 64 -6.56 -1.52 7.11
N PHE A 65 -7.55 -2.11 6.46
CA PHE A 65 -7.33 -3.21 5.52
C PHE A 65 -6.78 -2.77 4.17
N SER A 66 -6.95 -1.50 3.79
CA SER A 66 -6.26 -0.91 2.63
C SER A 66 -4.76 -0.84 2.86
N ASN A 67 -4.31 -0.31 3.99
CA ASN A 67 -2.90 -0.21 4.33
C ASN A 67 -2.26 -1.61 4.51
N ILE A 68 -2.97 -2.54 5.20
CA ILE A 68 -2.48 -3.92 5.35
C ILE A 68 -2.40 -4.62 3.99
N GLY A 69 -3.43 -4.51 3.15
CA GLY A 69 -3.46 -5.13 1.83
C GLY A 69 -2.43 -4.54 0.87
N GLY A 70 -2.27 -3.22 0.89
CA GLY A 70 -1.27 -2.49 0.10
C GLY A 70 0.15 -2.95 0.39
N ALA A 71 0.44 -3.32 1.64
CA ALA A 71 1.75 -3.86 2.02
C ALA A 71 2.11 -5.17 1.29
N ALA A 72 1.14 -5.90 0.74
CA ALA A 72 1.37 -7.23 0.17
C ALA A 72 2.16 -7.24 -1.14
N THR A 73 2.17 -6.15 -1.87
CA THR A 73 2.83 -6.05 -3.18
C THR A 73 3.65 -4.78 -3.30
N GLN A 74 4.57 -4.77 -4.25
CA GLN A 74 5.41 -3.61 -4.53
C GLN A 74 4.62 -2.38 -5.01
N ILE A 75 3.44 -2.56 -5.60
CA ILE A 75 2.62 -1.48 -6.18
C ILE A 75 1.43 -1.07 -5.30
N GLY A 76 1.17 -1.80 -4.22
CA GLY A 76 -0.03 -1.61 -3.40
C GLY A 76 0.04 -0.44 -2.41
N ASP A 77 1.24 0.06 -2.12
CA ASP A 77 1.47 1.22 -1.24
C ASP A 77 2.70 2.00 -1.73
N PRO A 78 2.69 3.34 -1.75
CA PRO A 78 3.83 4.15 -2.18
C PRO A 78 5.17 3.82 -1.51
N PRO A 79 5.27 3.54 -0.21
CA PRO A 79 6.49 3.02 0.42
C PRO A 79 7.11 1.83 -0.31
N ASN A 80 6.28 0.87 -0.71
CA ASN A 80 6.73 -0.33 -1.39
C ASN A 80 7.25 -0.03 -2.81
N ILE A 81 6.64 0.94 -3.49
CA ILE A 81 7.12 1.44 -4.79
C ILE A 81 8.53 2.02 -4.64
N ILE A 82 8.77 2.81 -3.57
CA ILE A 82 10.08 3.41 -3.29
C ILE A 82 11.12 2.31 -3.01
N ILE A 83 10.81 1.36 -2.13
CA ILE A 83 11.69 0.22 -1.82
C ILE A 83 12.02 -0.53 -3.11
N GLY A 84 11.02 -0.92 -3.89
CA GLY A 84 11.24 -1.69 -5.10
C GLY A 84 11.98 -0.93 -6.19
N ALA A 85 11.78 0.38 -6.31
CA ALA A 85 12.51 1.21 -7.28
C ALA A 85 13.99 1.36 -6.90
N GLN A 86 14.28 1.66 -5.62
CA GLN A 86 15.65 1.90 -5.16
C GLN A 86 16.46 0.60 -4.97
N LEU A 87 15.81 -0.53 -4.65
CA LEU A 87 16.47 -1.83 -4.47
C LEU A 87 16.39 -2.72 -5.72
N SER A 88 15.98 -2.17 -6.86
CA SER A 88 15.98 -2.88 -8.14
C SER A 88 17.39 -3.16 -8.66
N SER A 89 17.53 -4.18 -9.49
CA SER A 89 18.81 -4.50 -10.15
C SER A 89 19.39 -3.34 -10.95
N GLN A 90 18.56 -2.47 -11.50
CA GLN A 90 19.00 -1.27 -12.22
C GLN A 90 19.60 -0.22 -11.28
N SER A 91 18.99 -0.01 -10.11
CA SER A 91 19.45 0.98 -9.13
C SER A 91 20.71 0.51 -8.40
N LEU A 92 20.83 -0.78 -8.15
CA LEU A 92 21.98 -1.38 -7.46
C LEU A 92 23.09 -1.83 -8.42
N SER A 93 22.96 -1.57 -9.73
CA SER A 93 23.94 -1.99 -10.73
C SER A 93 25.33 -1.41 -10.44
N GLY A 94 26.33 -2.29 -10.43
CA GLY A 94 27.71 -1.94 -10.11
C GLY A 94 28.01 -1.78 -8.62
N THR A 95 27.06 -2.03 -7.73
CA THR A 95 27.29 -2.08 -6.28
C THR A 95 27.51 -3.52 -5.80
N VAL A 96 27.99 -3.68 -4.56
CA VAL A 96 28.17 -5.00 -3.92
C VAL A 96 26.83 -5.72 -3.69
N LEU A 97 25.72 -5.00 -3.69
CA LEU A 97 24.36 -5.50 -3.46
C LEU A 97 23.61 -5.85 -4.76
N GLU A 98 24.21 -5.74 -5.94
CA GLU A 98 23.52 -6.01 -7.22
C GLU A 98 22.90 -7.42 -7.26
N ALA A 99 23.58 -8.42 -6.70
CA ALA A 99 23.10 -9.79 -6.64
C ALA A 99 21.90 -9.99 -5.68
N ASP A 100 21.76 -9.11 -4.69
CA ASP A 100 20.70 -9.15 -3.68
C ASP A 100 19.53 -8.21 -4.04
N SER A 101 19.50 -7.70 -5.26
CA SER A 101 18.43 -6.81 -5.74
C SER A 101 17.04 -7.47 -5.61
N ILE A 102 16.05 -6.64 -5.27
CA ILE A 102 14.68 -7.09 -5.00
C ILE A 102 13.80 -6.86 -6.22
N GLY A 103 13.25 -7.94 -6.76
CA GLY A 103 12.26 -7.90 -7.83
C GLY A 103 10.83 -7.86 -7.32
N PHE A 104 9.89 -7.61 -8.25
CA PHE A 104 8.46 -7.58 -7.95
C PHE A 104 7.95 -8.90 -7.35
N THR A 105 8.38 -10.02 -7.91
CA THR A 105 7.98 -11.36 -7.47
C THR A 105 8.55 -11.69 -6.10
N ASP A 106 9.81 -11.33 -5.84
CA ASP A 106 10.48 -11.56 -4.55
C ASP A 106 9.78 -10.83 -3.43
N PHE A 107 9.35 -9.58 -3.71
CA PHE A 107 8.58 -8.78 -2.77
C PHE A 107 7.29 -9.50 -2.35
N ILE A 108 6.50 -9.98 -3.32
CA ILE A 108 5.24 -10.69 -3.05
C ILE A 108 5.48 -11.98 -2.27
N ILE A 109 6.44 -12.81 -2.68
CA ILE A 109 6.70 -14.11 -2.05
C ILE A 109 7.05 -13.95 -0.57
N HIS A 110 7.79 -12.91 -0.20
CA HIS A 110 8.27 -12.73 1.16
C HIS A 110 7.33 -11.87 2.03
N VAL A 111 6.68 -10.86 1.46
CA VAL A 111 5.86 -9.92 2.24
C VAL A 111 4.38 -10.35 2.30
N ALA A 112 3.79 -10.85 1.20
CA ALA A 112 2.37 -11.20 1.20
C ALA A 112 1.97 -12.27 2.23
N PRO A 113 2.78 -13.32 2.52
CA PRO A 113 2.45 -14.27 3.60
C PRO A 113 2.36 -13.60 4.98
N ALA A 114 3.29 -12.67 5.28
CA ALA A 114 3.27 -11.92 6.54
C ALA A 114 2.03 -11.02 6.64
N VAL A 115 1.64 -10.38 5.54
CA VAL A 115 0.42 -9.55 5.43
C VAL A 115 -0.82 -10.41 5.68
N LEU A 116 -0.93 -11.59 5.08
CA LEU A 116 -2.06 -12.51 5.30
C LEU A 116 -2.15 -12.95 6.77
N ILE A 117 -1.02 -13.19 7.43
CA ILE A 117 -0.97 -13.51 8.86
C ILE A 117 -1.42 -12.29 9.68
N ALA A 118 -0.96 -11.08 9.34
CA ALA A 118 -1.32 -9.84 10.05
C ALA A 118 -2.81 -9.48 9.92
N MET A 119 -3.48 -9.84 8.82
CA MET A 119 -4.93 -9.62 8.65
C MET A 119 -5.76 -10.31 9.73
N VAL A 120 -5.34 -11.46 10.24
CA VAL A 120 -6.10 -12.23 11.23
C VAL A 120 -6.21 -11.48 12.57
N PRO A 121 -5.10 -11.11 13.24
CA PRO A 121 -5.18 -10.33 14.47
C PRO A 121 -5.78 -8.94 14.23
N ALA A 122 -5.56 -8.31 13.07
CA ALA A 122 -6.15 -7.02 12.72
C ALA A 122 -7.68 -7.10 12.69
N PHE A 123 -8.26 -8.12 12.06
CA PHE A 123 -9.71 -8.32 12.03
C PHE A 123 -10.27 -8.67 13.42
N TRP A 124 -9.51 -9.44 14.21
CA TRP A 124 -9.89 -9.76 15.58
C TRP A 124 -9.88 -8.52 16.49
N LEU A 125 -8.87 -7.67 16.36
CA LEU A 125 -8.75 -6.40 17.07
C LEU A 125 -9.90 -5.45 16.70
N LEU A 126 -10.18 -5.29 15.41
CA LEU A 126 -11.32 -4.54 14.89
C LEU A 126 -12.64 -5.02 15.52
N ARG A 127 -12.83 -6.35 15.62
CA ARG A 127 -14.00 -6.93 16.23
C ARG A 127 -14.16 -6.60 17.73
N ILE A 128 -13.07 -6.39 18.44
CA ILE A 128 -13.09 -6.01 19.86
C ILE A 128 -13.40 -4.51 19.99
N ILE A 129 -12.73 -3.67 19.23
CA ILE A 129 -12.82 -2.21 19.34
C ILE A 129 -14.17 -1.72 18.81
N GLU A 130 -14.55 -2.14 17.59
CA GLU A 130 -15.72 -1.63 16.88
C GLU A 130 -16.99 -2.49 17.07
N LYS A 131 -16.99 -3.39 18.06
CA LYS A 131 -18.12 -4.28 18.32
C LYS A 131 -19.48 -3.56 18.42
N PRO A 132 -19.63 -2.40 19.07
CA PRO A 132 -20.91 -1.71 19.17
C PRO A 132 -21.41 -1.21 17.81
N GLY A 133 -20.53 -0.63 16.98
CA GLY A 133 -20.87 -0.04 15.67
C GLY A 133 -21.12 -1.08 14.58
N LEU A 134 -20.42 -2.22 14.64
CA LEU A 134 -20.42 -3.25 13.59
C LEU A 134 -21.28 -4.48 13.94
N SER A 135 -22.09 -4.45 15.00
CA SER A 135 -22.91 -5.57 15.43
C SER A 135 -24.36 -5.48 14.92
N GLY A 136 -24.98 -6.64 14.74
CA GLY A 136 -26.41 -6.74 14.41
C GLY A 136 -26.71 -7.22 13.00
N TYR A 137 -28.01 -7.18 12.67
CA TYR A 137 -28.54 -7.55 11.37
C TYR A 137 -29.38 -6.41 10.81
N ARG A 138 -29.16 -6.06 9.57
CA ARG A 138 -29.95 -5.10 8.80
C ARG A 138 -30.33 -5.71 7.46
N ARG A 139 -31.62 -5.84 7.21
CA ARG A 139 -32.17 -6.32 5.93
C ARG A 139 -33.00 -5.20 5.32
N ARG A 140 -32.45 -4.57 4.29
CA ARG A 140 -33.19 -3.59 3.46
C ARG A 140 -33.02 -3.92 1.99
N ASN A 141 -33.96 -3.47 1.18
CA ASN A 141 -33.87 -3.64 -0.27
C ASN A 141 -32.81 -2.69 -0.82
N VAL A 142 -31.74 -3.25 -1.42
CA VAL A 142 -30.63 -2.52 -2.04
C VAL A 142 -30.76 -2.45 -3.56
N ASP A 143 -31.91 -2.75 -4.13
CA ASP A 143 -32.07 -2.75 -5.60
C ASP A 143 -31.88 -1.35 -6.19
N LEU A 144 -32.20 -0.28 -5.45
CA LEU A 144 -31.88 1.10 -5.84
C LEU A 144 -30.38 1.33 -5.94
N LEU A 145 -29.57 0.77 -5.03
CA LEU A 145 -28.12 0.85 -5.10
C LEU A 145 -27.54 0.09 -6.29
N LYS A 146 -28.15 -1.05 -6.67
CA LYS A 146 -27.76 -1.78 -7.88
C LYS A 146 -27.97 -0.96 -9.14
N ILE A 147 -29.07 -0.20 -9.20
CA ILE A 147 -29.39 0.68 -10.34
C ILE A 147 -28.43 1.87 -10.37
N GLN A 148 -28.16 2.49 -9.23
CA GLN A 148 -27.34 3.70 -9.14
C GLN A 148 -25.84 3.42 -9.31
N TYR A 149 -25.34 2.31 -8.73
CA TYR A 149 -23.94 1.90 -8.72
C TYR A 149 -23.66 0.63 -9.53
N GLY A 150 -24.59 0.25 -10.39
CA GLY A 150 -24.37 -0.83 -11.36
C GLY A 150 -23.31 -0.47 -12.38
N ILE A 151 -22.78 -1.49 -13.05
CA ILE A 151 -21.82 -1.29 -14.16
C ILE A 151 -22.53 -0.54 -15.28
N LYS A 152 -22.15 0.72 -15.50
CA LYS A 152 -22.75 1.58 -16.54
C LYS A 152 -22.23 1.23 -17.94
N ASP A 153 -20.95 0.92 -18.04
CA ASP A 153 -20.28 0.54 -19.27
C ASP A 153 -19.49 -0.79 -19.08
N ALA A 154 -20.13 -1.88 -19.50
CA ALA A 154 -19.54 -3.20 -19.39
C ALA A 154 -18.41 -3.44 -20.43
N GLU A 155 -18.45 -2.72 -21.56
CA GLU A 155 -17.41 -2.84 -22.58
C GLU A 155 -16.14 -2.14 -22.15
N LEU A 156 -16.27 -0.93 -21.62
CA LEU A 156 -15.16 -0.18 -21.03
C LEU A 156 -14.52 -0.96 -19.89
N LEU A 157 -15.33 -1.53 -18.98
CA LEU A 157 -14.82 -2.35 -17.87
C LEU A 157 -14.03 -3.58 -18.36
N LYS A 158 -14.51 -4.26 -19.43
CA LYS A 158 -13.80 -5.41 -19.99
C LYS A 158 -12.47 -5.00 -20.63
N LYS A 159 -12.45 -3.90 -21.39
CA LYS A 159 -11.22 -3.37 -22.01
C LYS A 159 -10.19 -2.97 -20.97
N SER A 160 -10.60 -2.16 -19.99
CA SER A 160 -9.74 -1.70 -18.90
C SER A 160 -9.23 -2.88 -18.06
N GLY A 161 -10.11 -3.80 -17.71
CA GLY A 161 -9.75 -5.00 -16.94
C GLY A 161 -8.77 -5.91 -17.67
N ALA A 162 -8.94 -6.09 -18.99
CA ALA A 162 -8.03 -6.88 -19.80
C ALA A 162 -6.62 -6.27 -19.85
N ILE A 163 -6.53 -4.94 -20.05
CA ILE A 163 -5.25 -4.22 -20.06
C ILE A 163 -4.59 -4.32 -18.67
N LEU A 164 -5.34 -4.10 -17.60
CA LEU A 164 -4.82 -4.20 -16.23
C LEU A 164 -4.26 -5.61 -15.94
N ILE A 165 -4.99 -6.66 -16.34
CA ILE A 165 -4.53 -8.05 -16.19
C ILE A 165 -3.22 -8.27 -16.97
N VAL A 166 -3.12 -7.76 -18.19
CA VAL A 166 -1.88 -7.88 -18.99
C VAL A 166 -0.72 -7.16 -18.29
N VAL A 167 -0.93 -5.95 -17.79
CA VAL A 167 0.10 -5.19 -17.04
C VAL A 167 0.57 -5.98 -15.80
N ILE A 168 -0.36 -6.53 -15.02
CA ILE A 168 -0.04 -7.34 -13.84
C ILE A 168 0.76 -8.59 -14.26
N LEU A 169 0.36 -9.29 -15.33
CA LEU A 169 1.11 -10.44 -15.82
C LEU A 169 2.52 -10.06 -16.28
N LEU A 170 2.68 -8.88 -16.90
CA LEU A 170 3.99 -8.37 -17.28
C LEU A 170 4.85 -8.02 -16.05
N PHE A 171 4.27 -7.56 -14.94
CA PHE A 171 5.01 -7.36 -13.69
C PHE A 171 5.59 -8.68 -13.14
N PHE A 172 4.90 -9.80 -13.30
CA PHE A 172 5.45 -11.12 -12.94
C PHE A 172 6.49 -11.62 -13.92
N ALA A 173 6.34 -11.28 -15.20
CA ALA A 173 7.22 -11.77 -16.26
C ALA A 173 8.51 -10.93 -16.42
N HIS A 174 8.53 -9.68 -15.93
CA HIS A 174 9.63 -8.75 -16.21
C HIS A 174 10.99 -9.24 -15.73
N SER A 175 11.05 -9.95 -14.60
CA SER A 175 12.29 -10.51 -14.04
C SER A 175 12.94 -11.58 -14.96
N GLN A 176 12.16 -12.16 -15.88
CA GLN A 176 12.64 -13.15 -16.86
C GLN A 176 13.13 -12.51 -18.16
N ILE A 177 12.92 -11.20 -18.32
CA ILE A 177 13.21 -10.48 -19.56
C ILE A 177 14.41 -9.54 -19.30
N SER A 178 15.59 -9.94 -19.73
CA SER A 178 16.82 -9.15 -19.60
C SER A 178 16.87 -7.99 -20.61
N HIS A 179 15.98 -7.02 -20.49
CA HIS A 179 15.93 -5.84 -21.36
C HIS A 179 15.76 -4.55 -20.54
N PRO A 180 16.46 -3.45 -20.87
CA PRO A 180 16.37 -2.18 -20.14
C PRO A 180 14.97 -1.60 -20.02
N LEU A 181 14.08 -1.94 -20.97
CA LEU A 181 12.67 -1.49 -20.97
C LEU A 181 11.73 -2.41 -20.17
N SER A 182 12.26 -3.43 -19.49
CA SER A 182 11.44 -4.37 -18.71
C SER A 182 11.25 -3.96 -17.25
N SER A 183 11.61 -2.74 -16.85
CA SER A 183 11.35 -2.28 -15.48
C SER A 183 9.86 -2.14 -15.18
N VAL A 184 9.46 -2.39 -13.93
CA VAL A 184 8.07 -2.23 -13.46
C VAL A 184 7.51 -0.84 -13.81
N ALA A 185 8.32 0.21 -13.65
CA ALA A 185 7.92 1.59 -13.96
C ALA A 185 7.62 1.78 -15.46
N VAL A 186 8.45 1.24 -16.36
CA VAL A 186 8.22 1.33 -17.82
C VAL A 186 6.97 0.53 -18.21
N ILE A 187 6.78 -0.67 -17.68
CA ILE A 187 5.60 -1.49 -17.94
C ILE A 187 4.33 -0.75 -17.48
N ALA A 188 4.35 -0.15 -16.29
CA ALA A 188 3.24 0.65 -15.77
C ALA A 188 2.93 1.85 -16.67
N LEU A 189 3.95 2.61 -17.07
CA LEU A 189 3.80 3.78 -17.94
C LEU A 189 3.22 3.40 -19.31
N VAL A 190 3.77 2.37 -19.95
CA VAL A 190 3.27 1.86 -21.24
C VAL A 190 1.84 1.36 -21.07
N GLY A 191 1.54 0.63 -20.01
CA GLY A 191 0.19 0.17 -19.69
C GLY A 191 -0.80 1.32 -19.53
N ALA A 192 -0.41 2.39 -18.83
CA ALA A 192 -1.23 3.60 -18.68
C ALA A 192 -1.49 4.30 -20.01
N VAL A 193 -0.47 4.44 -20.87
CA VAL A 193 -0.63 5.01 -22.22
C VAL A 193 -1.57 4.16 -23.09
N VAL A 194 -1.40 2.84 -23.09
CA VAL A 194 -2.28 1.91 -23.81
C VAL A 194 -3.71 1.99 -23.27
N MET A 195 -3.87 2.04 -21.94
CA MET A 195 -5.18 2.20 -21.29
C MET A 195 -5.84 3.48 -21.78
N LEU A 196 -5.14 4.61 -21.76
CA LEU A 196 -5.64 5.92 -22.19
C LEU A 196 -6.09 5.90 -23.65
N LEU A 197 -5.26 5.37 -24.55
CA LEU A 197 -5.56 5.30 -25.98
C LEU A 197 -6.74 4.38 -26.30
N VAL A 198 -6.92 3.28 -25.57
CA VAL A 198 -8.00 2.31 -25.80
C VAL A 198 -9.33 2.77 -25.19
N THR A 199 -9.28 3.42 -24.02
CA THR A 199 -10.49 3.81 -23.28
C THR A 199 -10.99 5.21 -23.62
N SER A 200 -10.10 6.14 -24.00
CA SER A 200 -10.43 7.54 -24.21
C SER A 200 -9.72 8.13 -25.45
N PRO A 201 -9.84 7.53 -26.65
CA PRO A 201 -9.04 7.91 -27.81
C PRO A 201 -9.29 9.34 -28.31
N HIS A 202 -10.45 9.93 -27.98
CA HIS A 202 -10.85 11.26 -28.44
C HIS A 202 -10.91 12.32 -27.31
N HIS A 203 -10.74 11.90 -26.05
CA HIS A 203 -10.88 12.75 -24.86
C HIS A 203 -9.82 12.42 -23.82
N VAL A 204 -8.55 12.53 -24.19
CA VAL A 204 -7.42 12.20 -23.29
C VAL A 204 -7.24 13.22 -22.16
N GLU A 205 -7.78 14.43 -22.31
CA GLU A 205 -7.65 15.53 -21.34
C GLU A 205 -8.27 15.14 -19.97
N GLY A 206 -9.50 14.60 -19.97
CA GLY A 206 -10.19 14.25 -18.73
C GLY A 206 -9.43 13.26 -17.85
N PRO A 207 -8.98 12.09 -18.37
CA PRO A 207 -8.11 11.20 -17.61
C PRO A 207 -6.78 11.82 -17.18
N LEU A 208 -6.16 12.69 -18.00
CA LEU A 208 -4.91 13.37 -17.64
C LEU A 208 -5.10 14.41 -16.53
N GLU A 209 -6.24 15.09 -16.47
CA GLU A 209 -6.61 15.99 -15.37
C GLU A 209 -6.80 15.22 -14.06
N SER A 210 -7.19 13.94 -14.13
CA SER A 210 -7.36 13.07 -12.97
C SER A 210 -6.04 12.49 -12.41
N VAL A 211 -4.91 12.73 -13.10
CA VAL A 211 -3.59 12.34 -12.59
C VAL A 211 -3.24 13.21 -11.39
N GLU A 212 -2.76 12.59 -10.33
CA GLU A 212 -2.33 13.27 -9.10
C GLU A 212 -0.98 13.99 -9.30
N TRP A 213 -0.95 15.05 -10.11
CA TRP A 213 0.27 15.83 -10.39
C TRP A 213 0.94 16.38 -9.14
N THR A 214 0.15 16.75 -8.13
CA THR A 214 0.66 17.20 -6.83
C THR A 214 1.50 16.12 -6.15
N THR A 215 1.06 14.88 -6.19
CA THR A 215 1.77 13.72 -5.63
C THR A 215 3.08 13.48 -6.39
N ILE A 216 3.09 13.59 -7.72
CA ILE A 216 4.31 13.45 -8.53
C ILE A 216 5.34 14.53 -8.18
N ILE A 217 4.91 15.81 -8.07
CA ILE A 217 5.76 16.93 -7.69
C ILE A 217 6.28 16.76 -6.25
N PHE A 218 5.41 16.30 -5.33
CA PHE A 218 5.78 15.99 -3.96
C PHE A 218 6.90 14.94 -3.92
N PHE A 219 6.79 13.84 -4.65
CA PHE A 219 7.84 12.82 -4.73
C PHE A 219 9.15 13.37 -5.29
N ALA A 220 9.07 14.18 -6.35
CA ALA A 220 10.28 14.80 -6.91
C ALA A 220 10.99 15.68 -5.87
N GLY A 221 10.25 16.51 -5.13
CA GLY A 221 10.80 17.32 -4.04
C GLY A 221 11.35 16.48 -2.89
N LEU A 222 10.67 15.41 -2.52
CA LEU A 222 11.08 14.48 -1.49
C LEU A 222 12.42 13.81 -1.81
N PHE A 223 12.62 13.31 -3.03
CA PHE A 223 13.89 12.70 -3.43
C PHE A 223 15.05 13.71 -3.44
N ILE A 224 14.79 14.97 -3.82
CA ILE A 224 15.80 16.04 -3.72
C ILE A 224 16.18 16.29 -2.27
N MET A 225 15.21 16.34 -1.34
CA MET A 225 15.49 16.52 0.09
C MET A 225 16.29 15.35 0.66
N ILE A 226 15.94 14.11 0.31
CA ILE A 226 16.64 12.91 0.80
C ILE A 226 18.09 12.92 0.33
N HIS A 227 18.34 13.25 -0.94
CA HIS A 227 19.70 13.39 -1.44
C HIS A 227 20.49 14.50 -0.69
N GLY A 228 19.82 15.58 -0.31
CA GLY A 228 20.40 16.61 0.57
C GLY A 228 20.75 16.07 1.96
N LEU A 229 19.88 15.23 2.57
CA LEU A 229 20.14 14.61 3.87
C LEU A 229 21.32 13.60 3.80
N GLU A 230 21.40 12.84 2.72
CA GLU A 230 22.52 11.95 2.43
C GLU A 230 23.83 12.73 2.33
N PHE A 231 23.86 13.82 1.54
CA PHE A 231 25.01 14.69 1.41
C PHE A 231 25.46 15.32 2.74
N MET A 232 24.53 15.57 3.67
CA MET A 232 24.83 16.10 5.01
C MET A 232 25.30 15.03 6.00
N GLY A 233 25.36 13.73 5.61
CA GLY A 233 25.77 12.63 6.46
C GLY A 233 24.70 12.19 7.48
N LEU A 234 23.45 12.62 7.33
CA LEU A 234 22.38 12.23 8.26
C LEU A 234 22.01 10.74 8.10
N ILE A 235 22.02 10.24 6.86
CA ILE A 235 21.75 8.83 6.56
C ILE A 235 22.79 7.93 7.22
N GLU A 236 24.09 8.28 7.05
CA GLU A 236 25.21 7.59 7.68
C GLU A 236 25.10 7.59 9.22
N MET A 237 24.76 8.74 9.81
CA MET A 237 24.56 8.84 11.27
C MET A 237 23.43 7.92 11.78
N ILE A 238 22.35 7.78 11.05
CA ILE A 238 21.24 6.87 11.41
C ILE A 238 21.70 5.41 11.23
N ALA A 239 22.41 5.09 10.16
CA ALA A 239 22.96 3.76 9.90
C ALA A 239 23.94 3.35 11.01
N ASP A 240 24.84 4.23 11.43
CA ASP A 240 25.78 4.02 12.53
C ASP A 240 25.07 3.70 13.85
N LEU A 241 24.01 4.45 14.18
CA LEU A 241 23.23 4.22 15.40
C LEU A 241 22.59 2.83 15.42
N ILE A 242 22.08 2.38 14.28
CA ILE A 242 21.49 1.05 14.13
C ILE A 242 22.60 -0.01 14.17
N SER A 243 23.70 0.20 13.44
CA SER A 243 24.87 -0.67 13.40
C SER A 243 25.45 -0.89 14.78
N ASP A 244 25.66 0.17 15.57
CA ASP A 244 26.11 0.12 16.96
C ASP A 244 25.19 -0.73 17.85
N THR A 245 23.90 -0.71 17.60
CA THR A 245 22.94 -1.51 18.36
C THR A 245 23.00 -2.97 17.94
N VAL A 246 23.05 -3.24 16.65
CA VAL A 246 23.09 -4.58 16.05
C VAL A 246 24.41 -5.30 16.37
N SER A 247 25.55 -4.57 16.32
CA SER A 247 26.89 -5.13 16.59
C SER A 247 27.06 -5.66 18.01
N LYS A 248 26.29 -5.16 18.98
CA LYS A 248 26.27 -5.67 20.37
C LYS A 248 25.62 -7.04 20.50
N ALA A 249 24.83 -7.46 19.50
CA ALA A 249 24.24 -8.79 19.47
C ALA A 249 25.30 -9.84 19.06
N SER A 250 25.06 -11.10 19.48
CA SER A 250 25.88 -12.22 18.99
C SER A 250 25.72 -12.37 17.47
N GLU A 251 26.75 -12.77 16.77
CA GLU A 251 26.77 -12.90 15.30
C GLU A 251 25.54 -13.66 14.77
N ASN A 252 25.15 -14.76 15.40
CA ASN A 252 23.99 -15.55 15.01
C ASN A 252 22.64 -14.83 15.18
N ASN A 253 22.57 -13.74 15.94
CA ASN A 253 21.34 -13.02 16.24
C ASN A 253 21.31 -11.61 15.63
N ARG A 254 22.39 -11.15 15.01
CA ARG A 254 22.49 -9.79 14.44
C ARG A 254 21.37 -9.48 13.45
N GLU A 255 21.15 -10.38 12.50
CA GLU A 255 20.10 -10.21 11.51
C GLU A 255 18.70 -10.15 12.12
N MET A 256 18.39 -11.04 13.09
CA MET A 256 17.12 -11.01 13.80
C MET A 256 16.93 -9.69 14.57
N VAL A 257 17.99 -9.20 15.25
CA VAL A 257 17.94 -7.93 15.98
C VAL A 257 17.74 -6.76 15.01
N ALA A 258 18.43 -6.75 13.87
CA ALA A 258 18.28 -5.72 12.85
C ALA A 258 16.85 -5.70 12.26
N ILE A 259 16.30 -6.87 11.91
CA ILE A 259 14.92 -7.03 11.41
C ILE A 259 13.92 -6.50 12.44
N LEU A 260 14.01 -6.94 13.70
CA LEU A 260 13.08 -6.52 14.74
C LEU A 260 13.19 -5.02 15.06
N LEU A 261 14.42 -4.50 15.09
CA LEU A 261 14.66 -3.07 15.31
C LEU A 261 14.04 -2.23 14.18
N LEU A 262 14.36 -2.56 12.93
CA LEU A 262 13.81 -1.86 11.76
C LEU A 262 12.28 -1.97 11.72
N LEU A 263 11.72 -3.16 11.94
CA LEU A 263 10.27 -3.38 11.92
C LEU A 263 9.56 -2.48 12.94
N TRP A 264 10.01 -2.52 14.20
CA TRP A 264 9.32 -1.77 15.27
C TRP A 264 9.60 -0.27 15.22
N VAL A 265 10.84 0.13 14.93
CA VAL A 265 11.15 1.56 14.75
C VAL A 265 10.35 2.12 13.58
N SER A 266 10.28 1.39 12.47
CA SER A 266 9.48 1.79 11.30
C SER A 266 7.99 1.87 11.63
N ALA A 267 7.45 0.88 12.36
CA ALA A 267 6.04 0.87 12.73
C ALA A 267 5.68 2.06 13.67
N ILE A 268 6.54 2.34 14.65
CA ILE A 268 6.32 3.46 15.57
C ILE A 268 6.49 4.80 14.86
N ALA A 269 7.57 4.98 14.12
CA ALA A 269 7.84 6.23 13.41
C ALA A 269 6.75 6.53 12.36
N SER A 270 6.37 5.53 11.55
CA SER A 270 5.34 5.65 10.53
C SER A 270 3.94 5.90 11.10
N ALA A 271 3.70 5.61 12.36
CA ALA A 271 2.45 6.00 13.02
C ALA A 271 2.31 7.51 13.20
N PHE A 272 3.40 8.26 13.30
CA PHE A 272 3.42 9.70 13.57
C PHE A 272 3.96 10.54 12.41
N ILE A 273 4.68 9.91 11.47
CA ILE A 273 5.23 10.53 10.27
C ILE A 273 4.64 9.76 9.09
N ASP A 274 4.19 10.47 8.04
CA ASP A 274 3.71 9.81 6.82
C ASP A 274 4.69 8.73 6.35
N ASN A 275 4.16 7.54 6.01
CA ASN A 275 4.95 6.37 5.66
C ASN A 275 5.85 6.57 4.42
N ILE A 276 5.48 7.49 3.54
CA ILE A 276 6.20 7.80 2.30
C ILE A 276 7.55 8.47 2.58
N PRO A 277 7.63 9.68 3.20
CA PRO A 277 8.89 10.32 3.52
C PRO A 277 9.76 9.50 4.48
N TYR A 278 9.13 8.80 5.42
CA TYR A 278 9.84 7.90 6.32
C TYR A 278 10.57 6.81 5.54
N THR A 279 9.87 6.07 4.70
CA THR A 279 10.47 4.97 3.91
C THR A 279 11.54 5.47 2.97
N ALA A 280 11.30 6.59 2.29
CA ALA A 280 12.25 7.17 1.36
C ALA A 280 13.56 7.56 2.05
N THR A 281 13.51 7.99 3.32
CA THR A 281 14.70 8.27 4.12
C THR A 281 15.39 6.99 4.63
N MET A 282 14.63 5.94 4.92
CA MET A 282 15.17 4.71 5.50
C MET A 282 15.73 3.73 4.48
N VAL A 283 15.35 3.80 3.19
CA VAL A 283 15.91 2.90 2.17
C VAL A 283 17.42 3.07 2.01
N PRO A 284 17.99 4.30 1.89
CA PRO A 284 19.44 4.48 1.91
C PRO A 284 20.13 3.93 3.17
N VAL A 285 19.49 4.06 4.35
CA VAL A 285 20.00 3.47 5.61
C VAL A 285 20.06 1.94 5.51
N VAL A 286 19.05 1.31 4.94
CA VAL A 286 19.01 -0.15 4.73
C VAL A 286 20.10 -0.59 3.77
N ILE A 287 20.36 0.18 2.70
CA ILE A 287 21.44 -0.08 1.75
C ILE A 287 22.79 -0.01 2.46
N GLU A 288 23.05 1.04 3.27
CA GLU A 288 24.27 1.22 4.03
C GLU A 288 24.51 0.06 4.98
N LEU A 289 23.50 -0.32 5.78
CA LEU A 289 23.58 -1.46 6.71
C LEU A 289 23.86 -2.80 6.01
N ALA A 290 23.26 -3.04 4.85
CA ALA A 290 23.49 -4.26 4.07
C ALA A 290 24.84 -4.27 3.35
N SER A 291 25.42 -3.08 3.09
CA SER A 291 26.75 -2.93 2.46
C SER A 291 27.90 -3.13 3.45
N ASP A 292 27.62 -3.08 4.75
CA ASP A 292 28.64 -3.31 5.78
C ASP A 292 28.88 -4.82 5.98
N GLU A 293 29.94 -5.31 5.34
CA GLU A 293 30.35 -6.72 5.42
C GLU A 293 30.63 -7.18 6.87
N THR A 294 30.95 -6.26 7.79
CA THR A 294 31.25 -6.60 9.19
C THR A 294 30.01 -7.00 9.98
N LEU A 295 28.83 -6.55 9.54
CA LEU A 295 27.55 -6.88 10.16
C LEU A 295 26.99 -8.21 9.65
N GLY A 296 27.28 -8.59 8.40
CA GLY A 296 26.78 -9.81 7.77
C GLY A 296 25.27 -9.83 7.61
N LEU A 297 24.65 -8.66 7.29
CA LEU A 297 23.21 -8.50 7.11
C LEU A 297 22.82 -8.68 5.64
N HIS A 298 21.61 -9.21 5.40
CA HIS A 298 21.09 -9.37 4.04
C HIS A 298 20.07 -8.28 3.71
N LEU A 299 20.17 -7.73 2.49
CA LEU A 299 19.32 -6.63 2.02
C LEU A 299 17.81 -6.97 2.08
N GLY A 300 17.42 -8.15 1.59
CA GLY A 300 16.03 -8.57 1.51
C GLY A 300 15.29 -8.51 2.85
N PRO A 301 15.72 -9.24 3.90
CA PRO A 301 15.08 -9.22 5.21
C PRO A 301 14.95 -7.83 5.82
N LEU A 302 15.95 -6.96 5.65
CA LEU A 302 15.90 -5.58 6.13
C LEU A 302 14.85 -4.75 5.36
N ALA A 303 14.81 -4.88 4.06
CA ALA A 303 13.84 -4.20 3.21
C ALA A 303 12.40 -4.63 3.52
N TRP A 304 12.16 -5.92 3.75
CA TRP A 304 10.84 -6.43 4.13
C TRP A 304 10.42 -5.99 5.53
N ALA A 305 11.35 -5.91 6.47
CA ALA A 305 11.10 -5.35 7.80
C ALA A 305 10.70 -3.87 7.72
N LEU A 306 11.40 -3.07 6.89
CA LEU A 306 11.06 -1.68 6.61
C LEU A 306 9.67 -1.57 5.96
N ALA A 307 9.38 -2.35 4.92
CA ALA A 307 8.11 -2.34 4.21
C ALA A 307 6.93 -2.65 5.15
N LEU A 308 7.01 -3.76 5.88
CA LEU A 308 5.98 -4.15 6.83
C LEU A 308 5.83 -3.14 7.97
N GLY A 309 6.94 -2.67 8.53
CA GLY A 309 6.92 -1.67 9.59
C GLY A 309 6.26 -0.37 9.15
N ALA A 310 6.67 0.19 8.02
CA ALA A 310 6.15 1.45 7.50
C ALA A 310 4.67 1.35 7.11
N CYS A 311 4.26 0.33 6.33
CA CYS A 311 2.88 0.20 5.88
C CYS A 311 1.92 -0.16 7.03
N LEU A 312 2.29 -1.08 7.93
CA LEU A 312 1.44 -1.44 9.07
C LEU A 312 1.40 -0.32 10.13
N GLY A 313 2.52 0.37 10.32
CA GLY A 313 2.63 1.52 11.23
C GLY A 313 1.72 2.67 10.83
N GLY A 314 1.50 2.88 9.54
CA GLY A 314 0.56 3.85 8.99
C GLY A 314 -0.87 3.74 9.53
N ASN A 315 -1.26 2.59 10.10
CA ASN A 315 -2.56 2.43 10.77
C ASN A 315 -2.61 3.06 12.18
N GLY A 316 -1.51 3.53 12.72
CA GLY A 316 -1.44 4.02 14.11
C GLY A 316 -2.14 5.35 14.36
N THR A 317 -2.15 6.24 13.37
CA THR A 317 -2.81 7.55 13.43
C THR A 317 -3.37 7.96 12.06
N ILE A 318 -4.20 9.01 12.03
CA ILE A 318 -4.76 9.55 10.77
C ILE A 318 -3.64 10.01 9.83
N ILE A 319 -2.57 10.60 10.35
CA ILE A 319 -1.46 11.15 9.55
C ILE A 319 -0.42 10.08 9.14
N GLY A 320 -0.50 8.88 9.68
CA GLY A 320 0.47 7.81 9.41
C GLY A 320 0.46 7.25 7.98
N ALA A 321 -0.61 7.47 7.24
CA ALA A 321 -0.72 7.13 5.82
C ALA A 321 -1.68 8.07 5.09
N SER A 322 -1.37 8.40 3.84
CA SER A 322 -2.18 9.30 3.01
C SER A 322 -3.61 8.79 2.80
N ALA A 323 -3.80 7.46 2.71
CA ALA A 323 -5.12 6.83 2.61
C ALA A 323 -6.03 7.14 3.81
N ASN A 324 -5.47 7.26 5.03
CA ASN A 324 -6.22 7.61 6.23
C ASN A 324 -6.78 9.04 6.14
N VAL A 325 -5.93 9.98 5.70
CA VAL A 325 -6.29 11.39 5.53
C VAL A 325 -7.40 11.54 4.50
N VAL A 326 -7.28 10.84 3.36
CA VAL A 326 -8.29 10.85 2.30
C VAL A 326 -9.61 10.28 2.80
N ALA A 327 -9.58 9.16 3.54
CA ALA A 327 -10.79 8.57 4.11
C ALA A 327 -11.47 9.50 5.13
N ALA A 328 -10.70 10.17 5.98
CA ALA A 328 -11.23 11.16 6.92
C ALA A 328 -11.89 12.32 6.19
N GLY A 329 -11.26 12.87 5.14
CA GLY A 329 -11.84 13.92 4.30
C GLY A 329 -13.17 13.50 3.64
N LEU A 330 -13.23 12.30 3.04
CA LEU A 330 -14.47 11.76 2.44
C LEU A 330 -15.58 11.54 3.49
N ALA A 331 -15.22 11.15 4.70
CA ALA A 331 -16.17 11.00 5.80
C ALA A 331 -16.71 12.36 6.22
N GLU A 332 -15.85 13.37 6.41
CA GLU A 332 -16.21 14.74 6.77
C GLU A 332 -17.12 15.38 5.71
N GLU A 333 -16.80 15.27 4.42
CA GLU A 333 -17.65 15.74 3.31
C GLU A 333 -19.05 15.11 3.34
N SER A 334 -19.18 13.90 3.88
CA SER A 334 -20.46 13.20 4.03
C SER A 334 -21.20 13.53 5.35
N GLY A 335 -20.62 14.41 6.19
CA GLY A 335 -21.16 14.81 7.48
C GLY A 335 -20.85 13.86 8.64
N ASN A 336 -19.75 13.07 8.52
CA ASN A 336 -19.31 12.12 9.53
C ASN A 336 -17.84 12.39 9.86
N ASP A 337 -17.56 13.00 11.01
CA ASP A 337 -16.18 13.29 11.44
C ASP A 337 -15.49 12.03 11.96
N ILE A 338 -14.24 11.86 11.51
CA ILE A 338 -13.28 10.91 12.09
C ILE A 338 -12.25 11.74 12.84
N SER A 339 -12.37 11.81 14.15
CA SER A 339 -11.48 12.56 15.05
C SER A 339 -10.54 11.61 15.81
#